data_589ac6f4a383473e12fea818cffd4178
#
_entry.id   589ac6f4a383473e12fea818cffd4178
#
_cell.length_a   1.000
_cell.length_b   1.000
_cell.length_c   1.000
_cell.angle_alpha   90.00
_cell.angle_beta   90.00
_cell.angle_gamma   90.00
#
_symmetry.space_group_name_H-M   'P 1'
#
loop_
_entity.id
_entity.type
_entity.pdbx_description
1 polymer ?
#
loop_
_entity_poly.entity_id
_entity_poly.type
_entity_poly.pdbx_seq_one_letter_code
_entity_poly.pdbx_strand_id
1 'polypeptide(L)'
;LIMVKTDLDNYSVMLNEVIKLCQKVKEIQDADLTLQILIKCQETVITVGENLEKNCNKKDKDAIKNLHIIKRLEEFCELDYKFSNSIEITLVDEMMDVIKGVLRDINKIPRTYRVVFLPYKAAMWDSLESIWKEFAVSDECETSVVPIPYFEANRKTNQWDTCYEGDKYPENVPVVHFQDYLLGQKKP
;
A
#
# COMPACT_ATOMS: atom_id res chain seq x y z
N LEU A 1 5.87 -13.73 -3.48
CA LEU A 1 5.44 -12.51 -2.83
C LEU A 1 3.95 -12.59 -2.56
N ILE A 2 3.57 -12.39 -1.34
CA ILE A 2 2.18 -12.16 -0.95
C ILE A 2 2.13 -10.69 -0.53
N MET A 3 1.18 -9.92 -1.02
CA MET A 3 1.05 -8.50 -0.69
C MET A 3 -0.34 -8.17 -0.18
N VAL A 4 -0.42 -7.16 0.68
CA VAL A 4 -1.70 -6.67 1.20
C VAL A 4 -2.56 -6.18 0.04
N LYS A 5 -3.80 -6.67 -0.02
CA LYS A 5 -4.75 -6.35 -1.09
C LYS A 5 -4.89 -4.84 -1.31
N THR A 6 -5.00 -4.08 -0.23
CA THR A 6 -5.17 -2.62 -0.29
C THR A 6 -4.00 -1.93 -0.99
N ASP A 7 -2.76 -2.40 -0.77
CA ASP A 7 -1.58 -1.82 -1.39
C ASP A 7 -1.58 -2.10 -2.90
N LEU A 8 -1.88 -3.35 -3.32
CA LEU A 8 -2.00 -3.72 -4.73
C LEU A 8 -3.12 -2.98 -5.45
N ASP A 9 -4.27 -2.79 -4.80
CA ASP A 9 -5.38 -2.02 -5.34
C ASP A 9 -5.00 -0.55 -5.52
N ASN A 10 -4.26 0.05 -4.56
CA ASN A 10 -3.74 1.42 -4.66
C ASN A 10 -2.74 1.56 -5.82
N TYR A 11 -1.80 0.63 -5.97
CA TYR A 11 -0.86 0.65 -7.11
C TYR A 11 -1.61 0.55 -8.44
N SER A 12 -2.65 -0.28 -8.51
CA SER A 12 -3.48 -0.40 -9.70
C SER A 12 -4.22 0.90 -10.02
N VAL A 13 -4.72 1.62 -9.03
CA VAL A 13 -5.35 2.94 -9.21
C VAL A 13 -4.33 3.96 -9.72
N MET A 14 -3.16 4.05 -9.09
CA MET A 14 -2.07 4.96 -9.48
C MET A 14 -1.61 4.73 -10.92
N LEU A 15 -1.38 3.47 -11.31
CA LEU A 15 -0.93 3.13 -12.65
C LEU A 15 -2.02 3.34 -13.72
N ASN A 16 -3.29 3.12 -13.39
CA ASN A 16 -4.38 3.48 -14.30
C ASN A 16 -4.49 4.99 -14.52
N GLU A 17 -4.16 5.81 -13.51
CA GLU A 17 -4.09 7.26 -13.67
C GLU A 17 -2.93 7.65 -14.59
N VAL A 18 -1.78 6.98 -14.50
CA VAL A 18 -0.65 7.18 -15.45
C VAL A 18 -1.11 6.93 -16.89
N ILE A 19 -1.86 5.84 -17.16
CA ILE A 19 -2.39 5.56 -18.50
C ILE A 19 -3.28 6.72 -19.01
N LYS A 20 -4.18 7.23 -18.15
CA LYS A 20 -5.04 8.35 -18.51
C LYS A 20 -4.24 9.63 -18.80
N LEU A 21 -3.20 9.89 -18.02
CA LEU A 21 -2.31 11.03 -18.22
C LEU A 21 -1.55 10.89 -19.54
N CYS A 22 -1.01 9.71 -19.85
CA CYS A 22 -0.39 9.43 -21.15
C CYS A 22 -1.37 9.64 -22.32
N GLN A 23 -2.63 9.23 -22.18
CA GLN A 23 -3.66 9.49 -23.20
C GLN A 23 -3.85 10.99 -23.42
N LYS A 24 -3.88 11.81 -22.35
CA LYS A 24 -3.99 13.27 -22.46
C LYS A 24 -2.78 13.88 -23.19
N VAL A 25 -1.56 13.38 -22.97
CA VAL A 25 -0.36 13.85 -23.68
C VAL A 25 -0.52 13.78 -25.20
N LYS A 26 -1.24 12.77 -25.71
CA LYS A 26 -1.51 12.63 -27.16
C LYS A 26 -2.44 13.71 -27.73
N GLU A 27 -3.23 14.34 -26.87
CA GLU A 27 -4.25 15.34 -27.26
C GLU A 27 -3.75 16.79 -27.06
N ILE A 28 -2.70 16.97 -26.24
CA ILE A 28 -2.18 18.28 -25.86
C ILE A 28 -1.13 18.75 -26.88
N GLN A 29 -1.22 20.01 -27.27
CA GLN A 29 -0.22 20.68 -28.14
C GLN A 29 0.73 21.59 -27.35
N ASP A 30 0.48 21.77 -26.05
CA ASP A 30 1.29 22.60 -25.16
C ASP A 30 2.46 21.78 -24.60
N ALA A 31 3.68 22.17 -24.95
CA ALA A 31 4.91 21.48 -24.56
C ALA A 31 5.16 21.53 -23.04
N ASP A 32 4.87 22.68 -22.40
CA ASP A 32 5.10 22.86 -20.95
C ASP A 32 4.12 22.00 -20.16
N LEU A 33 2.85 21.96 -20.56
CA LEU A 33 1.84 21.12 -19.93
C LEU A 33 2.15 19.63 -20.14
N THR A 34 2.60 19.25 -21.32
CA THR A 34 3.05 17.89 -21.64
C THR A 34 4.17 17.46 -20.69
N LEU A 35 5.19 18.30 -20.52
CA LEU A 35 6.31 18.01 -19.62
C LEU A 35 5.85 17.86 -18.16
N GLN A 36 4.97 18.73 -17.67
CA GLN A 36 4.43 18.61 -16.30
C GLN A 36 3.66 17.30 -16.08
N ILE A 37 2.89 16.87 -17.07
CA ILE A 37 2.17 15.60 -17.03
C ILE A 37 3.16 14.42 -16.97
N LEU A 38 4.18 14.42 -17.78
CA LEU A 38 5.18 13.35 -17.83
C LEU A 38 5.99 13.27 -16.54
N ILE A 39 6.39 14.39 -15.94
CA ILE A 39 7.04 14.42 -14.63
C ILE A 39 6.14 13.75 -13.58
N LYS A 40 4.86 14.07 -13.57
CA LYS A 40 3.90 13.45 -12.64
C LYS A 40 3.74 11.94 -12.88
N CYS A 41 3.73 11.51 -14.13
CA CYS A 41 3.70 10.09 -14.48
C CYS A 41 4.94 9.37 -13.94
N GLN A 42 6.13 9.94 -14.18
CA GLN A 42 7.40 9.40 -13.75
C GLN A 42 7.47 9.28 -12.20
N GLU A 43 7.12 10.34 -11.47
CA GLU A 43 7.07 10.34 -10.00
C GLU A 43 6.14 9.23 -9.47
N THR A 44 4.98 9.07 -10.11
CA THR A 44 4.01 8.03 -9.74
C THR A 44 4.58 6.63 -9.97
N VAL A 45 5.21 6.39 -11.11
CA VAL A 45 5.82 5.11 -11.47
C VAL A 45 6.97 4.77 -10.53
N ILE A 46 7.84 5.73 -10.21
CA ILE A 46 8.94 5.57 -9.25
C ILE A 46 8.39 5.21 -7.87
N THR A 47 7.36 5.92 -7.40
CA THR A 47 6.72 5.66 -6.09
C THR A 47 6.18 4.23 -6.00
N VAL A 48 5.53 3.73 -7.07
CA VAL A 48 5.04 2.34 -7.12
C VAL A 48 6.23 1.37 -7.10
N GLY A 49 7.29 1.61 -7.86
CA GLY A 49 8.49 0.79 -7.92
C GLY A 49 9.17 0.66 -6.55
N GLU A 50 9.44 1.78 -5.89
CA GLU A 50 10.06 1.81 -4.56
C GLU A 50 9.24 1.06 -3.50
N ASN A 51 7.92 1.20 -3.54
CA ASN A 51 7.04 0.52 -2.60
C ASN A 51 7.00 -1.00 -2.87
N LEU A 52 7.01 -1.41 -4.13
CA LEU A 52 7.15 -2.82 -4.50
C LEU A 52 8.48 -3.40 -4.03
N GLU A 53 9.60 -2.68 -4.19
CA GLU A 53 10.92 -3.10 -3.70
C GLU A 53 10.97 -3.25 -2.19
N LYS A 54 10.43 -2.30 -1.43
CA LYS A 54 10.37 -2.35 0.04
C LYS A 54 9.63 -3.59 0.54
N ASN A 55 8.59 -4.01 -0.17
CA ASN A 55 7.76 -5.16 0.16
C ASN A 55 8.33 -6.49 -0.37
N CYS A 56 9.38 -6.46 -1.20
CA CYS A 56 10.06 -7.66 -1.70
C CYS A 56 11.02 -8.21 -0.65
N ASN A 57 10.70 -9.35 -0.07
CA ASN A 57 11.62 -10.07 0.81
C ASN A 57 12.74 -10.71 -0.04
N LYS A 58 13.98 -10.24 0.11
CA LYS A 58 15.17 -10.65 -0.71
C LYS A 58 15.50 -12.16 -0.70
N LYS A 59 14.80 -12.95 0.12
CA LYS A 59 15.03 -14.40 0.26
C LYS A 59 14.03 -15.28 -0.48
N ASP A 60 13.03 -14.70 -1.13
CA ASP A 60 11.93 -15.46 -1.72
C ASP A 60 12.15 -15.69 -3.22
N LYS A 61 11.87 -16.90 -3.72
CA LYS A 61 11.91 -17.21 -5.17
C LYS A 61 10.95 -16.33 -5.98
N ASP A 62 9.93 -15.79 -5.33
CA ASP A 62 8.99 -14.82 -5.90
C ASP A 62 9.58 -13.41 -6.03
N ALA A 63 10.68 -13.09 -5.36
CA ALA A 63 11.41 -11.83 -5.55
C ALA A 63 11.88 -11.66 -7.01
N ILE A 64 12.17 -12.75 -7.72
CA ILE A 64 12.58 -12.74 -9.13
C ILE A 64 11.43 -12.28 -10.04
N LYS A 65 10.17 -12.66 -9.73
CA LYS A 65 8.99 -12.23 -10.50
C LYS A 65 8.73 -10.73 -10.35
N ASN A 66 8.99 -10.19 -9.15
CA ASN A 66 8.84 -8.76 -8.88
C ASN A 66 9.94 -7.93 -9.52
N LEU A 67 11.15 -8.47 -9.63
CA LEU A 67 12.22 -7.83 -10.38
C LEU A 67 11.81 -7.56 -11.85
N HIS A 68 10.98 -8.41 -12.42
CA HIS A 68 10.43 -8.19 -13.76
C HIS A 68 9.46 -6.99 -13.80
N ILE A 69 8.61 -6.83 -12.78
CA ILE A 69 7.69 -5.68 -12.68
C ILE A 69 8.50 -4.39 -12.52
N ILE A 70 9.50 -4.38 -11.63
CA ILE A 70 10.36 -3.23 -11.40
C ILE A 70 11.10 -2.83 -12.68
N LYS A 71 11.69 -3.79 -13.39
CA LYS A 71 12.35 -3.52 -14.69
C LYS A 71 11.41 -2.89 -15.73
N ARG A 72 10.15 -3.27 -15.76
CA ARG A 72 9.16 -2.61 -16.63
C ARG A 72 8.84 -1.19 -16.21
N LEU A 73 8.82 -0.91 -14.92
CA LEU A 73 8.65 0.47 -14.42
C LEU A 73 9.88 1.33 -14.77
N GLU A 74 11.08 0.76 -14.73
CA GLU A 74 12.31 1.42 -15.22
C GLU A 74 12.23 1.67 -16.75
N GLU A 75 11.76 0.68 -17.54
CA GLU A 75 11.52 0.83 -18.97
C GLU A 75 10.58 1.99 -19.30
N PHE A 76 9.52 2.19 -18.51
CA PHE A 76 8.65 3.36 -18.66
C PHE A 76 9.44 4.67 -18.49
N CYS A 77 10.29 4.78 -17.48
CA CYS A 77 11.11 5.97 -17.25
C CYS A 77 12.11 6.23 -18.39
N GLU A 78 12.66 5.16 -18.98
CA GLU A 78 13.54 5.28 -20.16
C GLU A 78 12.78 5.78 -21.40
N LEU A 79 11.55 5.29 -21.62
CA LEU A 79 10.70 5.75 -22.72
C LEU A 79 10.29 7.21 -22.53
N ASP A 80 9.95 7.62 -21.30
CA ASP A 80 9.65 9.00 -20.95
C ASP A 80 10.83 9.94 -21.26
N TYR A 81 12.04 9.55 -20.85
CA TYR A 81 13.25 10.29 -21.20
C TYR A 81 13.49 10.38 -22.72
N LYS A 82 13.26 9.30 -23.47
CA LYS A 82 13.37 9.31 -24.95
C LYS A 82 12.35 10.26 -25.55
N PHE A 83 11.09 10.22 -25.09
CA PHE A 83 10.04 11.11 -25.57
C PHE A 83 10.42 12.59 -25.34
N SER A 84 10.96 12.93 -24.18
CA SER A 84 11.38 14.30 -23.87
C SER A 84 12.45 14.84 -24.83
N ASN A 85 13.22 13.95 -25.50
CA ASN A 85 14.26 14.33 -26.45
C ASN A 85 13.81 14.29 -27.93
N SER A 86 12.81 13.46 -28.28
CA SER A 86 12.41 13.24 -29.68
C SER A 86 10.98 13.67 -30.02
N ILE A 87 10.11 13.77 -28.98
CA ILE A 87 8.67 14.10 -29.11
C ILE A 87 7.92 13.15 -30.06
N GLU A 88 8.33 11.88 -30.11
CA GLU A 88 7.68 10.86 -30.92
C GLU A 88 6.46 10.29 -30.22
N ILE A 89 5.26 10.55 -30.75
CA ILE A 89 4.00 10.15 -30.12
C ILE A 89 3.85 8.63 -29.97
N THR A 90 4.54 7.85 -30.78
CA THR A 90 4.57 6.38 -30.69
C THR A 90 5.16 5.89 -29.37
N LEU A 91 6.11 6.64 -28.77
CA LEU A 91 6.69 6.32 -27.47
C LEU A 91 5.63 6.37 -26.35
N VAL A 92 4.64 7.25 -26.49
CA VAL A 92 3.53 7.33 -25.51
C VAL A 92 2.68 6.06 -25.54
N ASP A 93 2.46 5.48 -26.72
CA ASP A 93 1.76 4.19 -26.85
C ASP A 93 2.57 3.05 -26.22
N GLU A 94 3.89 3.03 -26.43
CA GLU A 94 4.79 2.06 -25.81
C GLU A 94 4.77 2.21 -24.27
N MET A 95 4.84 3.43 -23.75
CA MET A 95 4.73 3.72 -22.33
C MET A 95 3.42 3.17 -21.71
N MET A 96 2.30 3.40 -22.39
CA MET A 96 1.00 2.87 -21.94
C MET A 96 0.98 1.34 -21.96
N ASP A 97 1.58 0.71 -22.96
CA ASP A 97 1.60 -0.76 -23.07
C ASP A 97 2.50 -1.41 -22.01
N VAL A 98 3.60 -0.76 -21.65
CA VAL A 98 4.43 -1.14 -20.50
C VAL A 98 3.60 -1.12 -19.22
N ILE A 99 2.89 -0.02 -18.93
CA ILE A 99 2.05 0.08 -17.72
C ILE A 99 0.90 -0.93 -17.71
N LYS A 100 0.23 -1.16 -18.83
CA LYS A 100 -0.79 -2.24 -18.93
C LYS A 100 -0.17 -3.63 -18.64
N GLY A 101 1.06 -3.85 -19.08
CA GLY A 101 1.82 -5.07 -18.74
C GLY A 101 2.06 -5.20 -17.24
N VAL A 102 2.52 -4.12 -16.59
CA VAL A 102 2.71 -4.07 -15.14
C VAL A 102 1.41 -4.36 -14.40
N LEU A 103 0.29 -3.73 -14.79
CA LEU A 103 -1.02 -3.99 -14.20
C LEU A 103 -1.45 -5.46 -14.29
N ARG A 104 -1.21 -6.11 -15.45
CA ARG A 104 -1.49 -7.55 -15.59
C ARG A 104 -0.66 -8.40 -14.64
N ASP A 105 0.59 -8.03 -14.40
CA ASP A 105 1.49 -8.78 -13.53
C ASP A 105 1.21 -8.52 -12.04
N ILE A 106 0.89 -7.29 -11.64
CA ILE A 106 0.41 -6.94 -10.29
C ILE A 106 -0.86 -7.71 -9.94
N ASN A 107 -1.79 -7.87 -10.89
CA ASN A 107 -3.02 -8.64 -10.67
C ASN A 107 -2.81 -10.14 -10.45
N LYS A 108 -1.64 -10.69 -10.78
CA LYS A 108 -1.27 -12.09 -10.53
C LYS A 108 -0.60 -12.29 -9.16
N ILE A 109 -0.25 -11.21 -8.47
CA ILE A 109 0.37 -11.30 -7.13
C ILE A 109 -0.69 -11.81 -6.15
N PRO A 110 -0.41 -12.89 -5.39
CA PRO A 110 -1.28 -13.35 -4.31
C PRO A 110 -1.55 -12.24 -3.29
N ARG A 111 -2.78 -12.14 -2.83
CA ARG A 111 -3.25 -11.04 -1.96
C ARG A 111 -3.47 -11.54 -0.55
N THR A 112 -3.05 -10.74 0.45
CA THR A 112 -3.43 -10.91 1.85
C THR A 112 -4.34 -9.78 2.31
N TYR A 113 -5.10 -10.05 3.34
CA TYR A 113 -5.95 -9.06 4.02
C TYR A 113 -5.27 -8.63 5.33
N ARG A 114 -5.25 -7.33 5.59
CA ARG A 114 -4.84 -6.82 6.90
C ARG A 114 -6.09 -6.66 7.78
N VAL A 115 -6.17 -7.45 8.84
CA VAL A 115 -7.29 -7.44 9.80
C VAL A 115 -6.79 -6.85 11.12
N VAL A 116 -7.38 -5.73 11.53
CA VAL A 116 -7.00 -5.04 12.76
C VAL A 116 -8.15 -5.10 13.75
N PHE A 117 -7.88 -5.68 14.93
CA PHE A 117 -8.82 -5.69 16.05
C PHE A 117 -8.54 -4.49 16.93
N LEU A 118 -9.57 -3.67 17.18
CA LEU A 118 -9.48 -2.41 17.94
C LEU A 118 -10.33 -2.45 19.23
N PRO A 119 -10.06 -3.37 20.15
CA PRO A 119 -10.79 -3.39 21.42
C PRO A 119 -10.38 -2.21 22.31
N TYR A 120 -11.33 -1.62 23.05
CA TYR A 120 -11.02 -0.54 23.99
C TYR A 120 -10.90 -1.03 25.44
N LYS A 121 -11.48 -2.21 25.79
CA LYS A 121 -11.33 -2.85 27.11
C LYS A 121 -10.87 -4.29 26.95
N ALA A 122 -9.99 -4.74 27.84
CA ALA A 122 -9.52 -6.12 27.86
C ALA A 122 -10.67 -7.13 28.05
N ALA A 123 -11.71 -6.77 28.80
CA ALA A 123 -12.91 -7.58 28.99
C ALA A 123 -13.69 -7.86 27.68
N MET A 124 -13.47 -7.10 26.63
CA MET A 124 -14.09 -7.38 25.31
C MET A 124 -13.36 -8.49 24.54
N TRP A 125 -12.15 -8.85 24.98
CA TRP A 125 -11.32 -9.80 24.26
C TRP A 125 -11.96 -11.17 24.12
N ASP A 126 -12.63 -11.67 25.16
CA ASP A 126 -13.33 -12.96 25.13
C ASP A 126 -14.31 -13.08 23.95
N SER A 127 -14.93 -11.97 23.56
CA SER A 127 -15.86 -11.92 22.41
C SER A 127 -15.15 -11.89 21.04
N LEU A 128 -13.89 -11.47 21.00
CA LEU A 128 -13.11 -11.29 19.78
C LEU A 128 -12.10 -12.42 19.57
N GLU A 129 -11.68 -13.10 20.63
CA GLU A 129 -10.59 -14.07 20.60
C GLU A 129 -10.81 -15.20 19.59
N SER A 130 -12.02 -15.75 19.52
CA SER A 130 -12.33 -16.84 18.59
C SER A 130 -12.19 -16.38 17.12
N ILE A 131 -12.68 -15.19 16.82
CA ILE A 131 -12.59 -14.60 15.47
C ILE A 131 -11.12 -14.29 15.14
N TRP A 132 -10.38 -13.69 16.11
CA TRP A 132 -8.96 -13.43 15.94
C TRP A 132 -8.16 -14.70 15.66
N LYS A 133 -8.40 -15.79 16.38
CA LYS A 133 -7.73 -17.08 16.16
C LYS A 133 -7.93 -17.62 14.76
N GLU A 134 -9.13 -17.53 14.20
CA GLU A 134 -9.42 -17.96 12.83
C GLU A 134 -8.62 -17.14 11.79
N PHE A 135 -8.58 -15.82 11.95
CA PHE A 135 -7.78 -14.98 11.07
C PHE A 135 -6.27 -15.14 11.27
N ALA A 136 -5.82 -15.37 12.53
CA ALA A 136 -4.41 -15.50 12.86
C ALA A 136 -3.75 -16.77 12.29
N VAL A 137 -4.53 -17.82 12.02
CA VAL A 137 -4.04 -19.06 11.41
C VAL A 137 -4.22 -19.08 9.90
N SER A 138 -4.87 -18.08 9.30
CA SER A 138 -5.10 -17.99 7.87
C SER A 138 -3.88 -17.42 7.15
N ASP A 139 -3.38 -18.14 6.14
CA ASP A 139 -2.29 -17.66 5.28
C ASP A 139 -2.69 -16.45 4.41
N GLU A 140 -4.00 -16.15 4.32
CA GLU A 140 -4.54 -15.02 3.56
C GLU A 140 -4.67 -13.76 4.40
N CYS A 141 -4.34 -13.80 5.71
CA CYS A 141 -4.55 -12.69 6.63
C CYS A 141 -3.30 -12.32 7.43
N GLU A 142 -3.04 -11.02 7.53
CA GLU A 142 -2.16 -10.43 8.54
C GLU A 142 -3.02 -9.83 9.65
N THR A 143 -2.90 -10.34 10.87
CA THR A 143 -3.71 -9.87 12.00
C THR A 143 -2.91 -9.00 12.94
N SER A 144 -3.54 -7.95 13.48
CA SER A 144 -2.99 -7.11 14.54
C SER A 144 -4.04 -6.83 15.59
N VAL A 145 -3.65 -6.84 16.85
CA VAL A 145 -4.50 -6.45 17.98
C VAL A 145 -3.97 -5.13 18.52
N VAL A 146 -4.75 -4.09 18.39
CA VAL A 146 -4.37 -2.71 18.73
C VAL A 146 -5.39 -2.13 19.69
N PRO A 147 -5.23 -2.33 21.01
CA PRO A 147 -6.10 -1.72 22.01
C PRO A 147 -6.10 -0.21 21.87
N ILE A 148 -7.28 0.40 21.90
CA ILE A 148 -7.43 1.85 21.80
C ILE A 148 -7.74 2.49 23.15
N PRO A 149 -7.24 3.72 23.42
CA PRO A 149 -7.60 4.47 24.62
C PRO A 149 -9.09 4.79 24.65
N TYR A 150 -9.64 4.85 25.83
CA TYR A 150 -11.03 5.25 26.05
C TYR A 150 -11.16 6.20 27.25
N PHE A 151 -12.32 6.81 27.43
CA PHE A 151 -12.60 7.73 28.53
C PHE A 151 -13.58 7.12 29.52
N GLU A 152 -13.30 7.25 30.81
CA GLU A 152 -14.24 6.91 31.88
C GLU A 152 -14.55 8.13 32.75
N ALA A 153 -15.82 8.26 33.12
CA ALA A 153 -16.23 9.33 34.02
C ALA A 153 -15.76 9.04 35.46
N ASN A 154 -14.96 9.89 36.02
CA ASN A 154 -14.53 9.86 37.40
C ASN A 154 -15.60 10.50 38.28
N ARG A 155 -16.39 9.68 39.00
CA ARG A 155 -17.48 10.15 39.84
C ARG A 155 -17.02 10.99 41.03
N LYS A 156 -15.74 10.91 41.42
CA LYS A 156 -15.20 11.67 42.57
C LYS A 156 -14.78 13.07 42.17
N THR A 157 -14.21 13.24 40.95
CA THR A 157 -13.69 14.49 40.45
C THR A 157 -14.63 15.18 39.46
N ASN A 158 -15.67 14.48 39.01
CA ASN A 158 -16.58 14.90 37.92
C ASN A 158 -15.84 15.24 36.63
N GLN A 159 -14.73 14.56 36.37
CA GLN A 159 -13.89 14.70 35.17
C GLN A 159 -13.85 13.38 34.41
N TRP A 160 -13.34 13.42 33.17
CA TRP A 160 -13.10 12.26 32.35
C TRP A 160 -11.63 11.85 32.46
N ASP A 161 -11.38 10.63 32.89
CA ASP A 161 -10.05 10.04 32.93
C ASP A 161 -9.80 9.26 31.62
N THR A 162 -8.60 9.41 31.07
CA THR A 162 -8.16 8.59 29.92
C THR A 162 -7.64 7.26 30.44
N CYS A 163 -8.21 6.18 29.95
CA CYS A 163 -7.86 4.81 30.32
C CYS A 163 -7.23 4.08 29.13
N TYR A 164 -6.28 3.19 29.39
CA TYR A 164 -5.68 2.30 28.42
C TYR A 164 -5.40 0.94 29.06
N GLU A 165 -5.76 -0.15 28.39
CA GLU A 165 -5.68 -1.51 28.92
C GLU A 165 -4.83 -2.45 28.06
N GLY A 166 -3.90 -1.94 27.28
CA GLY A 166 -3.06 -2.74 26.37
C GLY A 166 -2.18 -3.78 27.08
N ASP A 167 -1.88 -3.58 28.35
CA ASP A 167 -1.10 -4.48 29.22
C ASP A 167 -1.93 -5.60 29.89
N LYS A 168 -3.26 -5.58 29.72
CA LYS A 168 -4.18 -6.51 30.38
C LYS A 168 -4.62 -7.70 29.51
N TYR A 169 -4.08 -7.80 28.29
CA TYR A 169 -4.39 -8.89 27.37
C TYR A 169 -3.60 -10.15 27.70
N PRO A 170 -4.09 -11.35 27.33
CA PRO A 170 -3.34 -12.59 27.51
C PRO A 170 -1.96 -12.53 26.84
N GLU A 171 -0.93 -13.16 27.44
CA GLU A 171 0.46 -13.13 26.94
C GLU A 171 0.62 -13.70 25.52
N ASN A 172 -0.27 -14.60 25.11
CA ASN A 172 -0.27 -15.19 23.76
C ASN A 172 -0.88 -14.30 22.69
N VAL A 173 -1.42 -13.14 23.06
CA VAL A 173 -1.99 -12.17 22.11
C VAL A 173 -0.93 -11.12 21.75
N PRO A 174 -0.51 -11.02 20.48
CA PRO A 174 0.50 -10.05 20.04
C PRO A 174 -0.09 -8.65 19.96
N VAL A 175 -0.15 -7.96 21.11
CA VAL A 175 -0.66 -6.59 21.20
C VAL A 175 0.36 -5.60 20.68
N VAL A 176 -0.09 -4.72 19.77
CA VAL A 176 0.66 -3.57 19.28
C VAL A 176 0.12 -2.29 19.93
N HIS A 177 0.98 -1.46 20.47
CA HIS A 177 0.56 -0.20 21.06
C HIS A 177 -0.03 0.72 19.98
N PHE A 178 -1.14 1.39 20.25
CA PHE A 178 -1.85 2.19 19.24
C PHE A 178 -1.00 3.30 18.62
N GLN A 179 -0.09 3.92 19.40
CA GLN A 179 0.83 4.93 18.86
C GLN A 179 1.84 4.35 17.88
N ASP A 180 2.39 3.17 18.19
CA ASP A 180 3.35 2.50 17.30
C ASP A 180 2.66 2.04 16.01
N TYR A 181 1.43 1.56 16.12
CA TYR A 181 0.62 1.23 14.96
C TYR A 181 0.37 2.44 14.05
N LEU A 182 -0.03 3.59 14.63
CA LEU A 182 -0.25 4.83 13.89
C LEU A 182 1.04 5.36 13.27
N LEU A 183 2.18 5.30 13.96
CA LEU A 183 3.48 5.71 13.42
C LEU A 183 3.92 4.78 12.29
N GLY A 184 3.65 3.48 12.38
CA GLY A 184 3.91 2.52 11.31
C GLY A 184 3.08 2.77 10.05
N GLN A 185 1.85 3.28 10.18
CA GLN A 185 0.98 3.64 9.04
C GLN A 185 1.34 5.00 8.40
N LYS A 186 2.06 5.86 9.12
CA LYS A 186 2.46 7.21 8.63
C LYS A 186 3.79 7.23 7.87
N LYS A 187 4.46 6.11 7.69
CA LYS A 187 5.63 6.05 6.81
C LYS A 187 5.12 6.07 5.36
N PRO A 188 5.53 7.10 4.59
CA PRO A 188 5.19 7.23 3.18
C PRO A 188 5.74 6.09 2.37
#